data_b5a688f5a8502c34afbfe8995656dbf6
#
_entry.id   b5a688f5a8502c34afbfe8995656dbf6
#
_cell.length_a   1.000
_cell.length_b   1.000
_cell.length_c   1.000
_cell.angle_alpha   90.00
_cell.angle_beta   90.00
_cell.angle_gamma   90.00
#
_symmetry.space_group_name_H-M   'P 1'
#
loop_
_entity.id
_entity.type
_entity.pdbx_description
1 polymer ?
#
loop_
_entity_poly.entity_id
_entity_poly.type
_entity_poly.pdbx_seq_one_letter_code
_entity_poly.pdbx_strand_id
1 'polypeptide(L)'
;EGYVLINSSRSPEELGLEDLIKQLPKGHVMSVPATNYALESLGRPLPGAGMLAGFAAITGSMKLESVQKAYAVKFAGRIAEANAEIARLAYEAVLSQKEKIHA
;
A
#
# COMPACT_ATOMS: atom_id res chain seq x y z
N GLU A 1 10.50 -11.58 -12.27
CA GLU A 1 10.10 -10.20 -12.32
C GLU A 1 9.60 -9.75 -10.94
N GLY A 2 10.00 -8.57 -10.54
CA GLY A 2 9.66 -8.07 -9.21
C GLY A 2 8.55 -7.04 -9.23
N TYR A 3 8.13 -6.70 -8.03
CA TYR A 3 7.22 -5.58 -7.79
C TYR A 3 7.93 -4.53 -6.96
N VAL A 4 7.62 -3.27 -7.20
CA VAL A 4 8.17 -2.15 -6.44
C VAL A 4 7.02 -1.30 -5.90
N LEU A 5 6.94 -1.19 -4.59
CA LEU A 5 5.96 -0.33 -3.94
C LEU A 5 6.70 0.76 -3.17
N ILE A 6 6.38 2.01 -3.48
CA ILE A 6 7.07 3.17 -2.94
C ILE A 6 6.16 3.89 -1.96
N ASN A 7 6.68 4.21 -0.78
CA ASN A 7 5.92 4.99 0.20
C ASN A 7 6.02 6.47 -0.14
N SER A 8 5.09 6.95 -0.95
CA SER A 8 5.08 8.35 -1.39
C SER A 8 3.68 8.76 -1.82
N SER A 9 3.36 10.04 -1.64
CA SER A 9 2.14 10.63 -2.18
C SER A 9 2.28 11.01 -3.66
N ARG A 10 3.50 10.94 -4.20
CA ARG A 10 3.77 11.21 -5.61
C ARG A 10 3.81 9.91 -6.40
N SER A 11 3.39 9.97 -7.66
CA SER A 11 3.46 8.81 -8.53
C SER A 11 4.93 8.46 -8.85
N PRO A 12 5.20 7.21 -9.29
CA PRO A 12 6.56 6.86 -9.72
C PRO A 12 7.09 7.78 -10.82
N GLU A 13 6.24 8.22 -11.75
CA GLU A 13 6.62 9.15 -12.80
C GLU A 13 7.07 10.49 -12.22
N GLU A 14 6.34 11.02 -11.26
CA GLU A 14 6.69 12.27 -10.59
C GLU A 14 8.01 12.18 -9.82
N LEU A 15 8.38 10.96 -9.41
CA LEU A 15 9.62 10.71 -8.70
C LEU A 15 10.81 10.49 -9.64
N GLY A 16 10.61 10.58 -10.96
CA GLY A 16 11.67 10.43 -11.93
C GLY A 16 12.08 8.99 -12.18
N LEU A 17 11.16 8.03 -11.96
CA LEU A 17 11.47 6.60 -12.05
C LEU A 17 11.01 5.96 -13.36
N GLU A 18 10.93 6.74 -14.44
CA GLU A 18 10.45 6.26 -15.74
C GLU A 18 11.27 5.07 -16.26
N ASP A 19 12.58 5.08 -16.06
CA ASP A 19 13.43 3.97 -16.50
C ASP A 19 13.10 2.68 -15.78
N LEU A 20 12.85 2.76 -14.47
CA LEU A 20 12.45 1.59 -13.68
C LEU A 20 11.10 1.06 -14.15
N ILE A 21 10.15 1.96 -14.41
CA ILE A 21 8.82 1.60 -14.89
C ILE A 21 8.91 0.82 -16.20
N LYS A 22 9.79 1.25 -17.11
CA LYS A 22 9.96 0.59 -18.41
C LYS A 22 10.60 -0.79 -18.29
N GLN A 23 11.39 -1.03 -17.25
CA GLN A 23 12.10 -2.30 -17.07
C GLN A 23 11.20 -3.40 -16.50
N LEU A 24 10.06 -3.05 -15.92
CA LEU A 24 9.18 -4.00 -15.26
C LEU A 24 7.84 -4.09 -16.00
N PRO A 25 7.12 -5.20 -15.84
CA PRO A 25 5.79 -5.31 -16.44
C PRO A 25 4.87 -4.21 -15.97
N LYS A 26 3.88 -3.88 -16.78
CA LYS A 26 2.90 -2.85 -16.48
C LYS A 26 2.21 -3.14 -15.14
N GLY A 27 2.16 -2.14 -14.28
CA GLY A 27 1.52 -2.29 -12.98
C GLY A 27 2.40 -2.85 -11.89
N HIS A 28 3.69 -3.05 -12.14
CA HIS A 28 4.62 -3.59 -11.15
C HIS A 28 5.34 -2.51 -10.35
N VAL A 29 5.22 -1.24 -10.72
CA VAL A 29 5.79 -0.12 -9.98
C VAL A 29 4.67 0.82 -9.60
N MET A 30 4.42 0.97 -8.31
CA MET A 30 3.34 1.82 -7.80
C MET A 30 3.80 2.56 -6.55
N SER A 31 3.10 3.63 -6.19
CA SER A 31 3.33 4.33 -4.94
C SER A 31 2.05 4.39 -4.12
N VAL A 32 2.22 4.49 -2.81
CA VAL A 32 1.11 4.63 -1.87
C VAL A 32 1.57 5.51 -0.71
N PRO A 33 0.77 6.51 -0.27
CA PRO A 33 1.19 7.41 0.82
C PRO A 33 0.93 6.78 2.19
N ALA A 34 1.61 5.66 2.48
CA ALA A 34 1.36 4.88 3.68
C ALA A 34 1.66 5.66 4.97
N THR A 35 2.68 6.51 4.97
CA THR A 35 2.99 7.35 6.13
C THR A 35 1.88 8.36 6.39
N ASN A 36 1.30 8.94 5.32
CA ASN A 36 0.19 9.88 5.48
C ASN A 36 -1.03 9.19 6.08
N TYR A 37 -1.34 7.98 5.64
CA TYR A 37 -2.45 7.21 6.21
C TYR A 37 -2.22 6.92 7.70
N ALA A 38 -0.97 6.58 8.06
CA ALA A 38 -0.63 6.32 9.46
C ALA A 38 -0.78 7.58 10.32
N LEU A 39 -0.36 8.73 9.80
CA LEU A 39 -0.50 10.00 10.51
C LEU A 39 -1.97 10.35 10.74
N GLU A 40 -2.82 10.14 9.75
CA GLU A 40 -4.25 10.42 9.86
C GLU A 40 -4.96 9.50 10.85
N SER A 41 -4.62 8.21 10.83
CA SER A 41 -5.34 7.20 11.61
C SER A 41 -4.73 6.94 12.99
N LEU A 42 -3.40 7.01 13.11
CA LEU A 42 -2.67 6.72 14.36
C LEU A 42 -2.06 7.98 15.00
N GLY A 43 -1.89 9.05 14.21
CA GLY A 43 -1.15 10.23 14.68
C GLY A 43 0.36 10.01 14.73
N ARG A 44 0.86 8.93 14.14
CA ARG A 44 2.28 8.58 14.10
C ARG A 44 2.70 8.13 12.72
N PRO A 45 3.95 8.40 12.30
CA PRO A 45 4.43 8.01 10.97
C PRO A 45 4.88 6.54 10.94
N LEU A 46 3.97 5.62 11.19
CA LEU A 46 4.24 4.18 11.21
C LEU A 46 3.60 3.51 10.00
N PRO A 47 4.30 3.43 8.86
CA PRO A 47 3.70 2.98 7.60
C PRO A 47 3.56 1.48 7.42
N GLY A 48 3.96 0.67 8.41
CA GLY A 48 4.05 -0.80 8.25
C GLY A 48 2.78 -1.45 7.73
N ALA A 49 1.62 -1.18 8.35
CA ALA A 49 0.36 -1.78 7.93
C ALA A 49 -0.01 -1.37 6.51
N GLY A 50 0.20 -0.09 6.17
CA GLY A 50 -0.07 0.42 4.82
C GLY A 50 0.84 -0.19 3.77
N MET A 51 2.13 -0.32 4.06
CA MET A 51 3.07 -0.91 3.12
C MET A 51 2.79 -2.40 2.89
N LEU A 52 2.49 -3.15 3.97
CA LEU A 52 2.16 -4.57 3.82
C LEU A 52 0.87 -4.75 3.01
N ALA A 53 -0.16 -3.99 3.32
CA ALA A 53 -1.43 -4.08 2.60
C ALA A 53 -1.27 -3.66 1.13
N GLY A 54 -0.53 -2.58 0.88
CA GLY A 54 -0.25 -2.14 -0.49
C GLY A 54 0.52 -3.18 -1.28
N PHE A 55 1.51 -3.81 -0.67
CA PHE A 55 2.29 -4.86 -1.31
C PHE A 55 1.42 -6.10 -1.59
N ALA A 56 0.56 -6.48 -0.65
CA ALA A 56 -0.40 -7.56 -0.87
C ALA A 56 -1.31 -7.27 -2.06
N ALA A 57 -1.75 -6.03 -2.21
CA ALA A 57 -2.61 -5.62 -3.32
C ALA A 57 -1.88 -5.61 -4.65
N ILE A 58 -0.65 -5.06 -4.70
CA ILE A 58 0.09 -4.96 -5.97
C ILE A 58 0.48 -6.35 -6.48
N THR A 59 0.85 -7.25 -5.59
CA THR A 59 1.22 -8.62 -5.97
C THR A 59 0.02 -9.54 -6.15
N GLY A 60 -1.12 -9.21 -5.55
CA GLY A 60 -2.28 -10.10 -5.53
C GLY A 60 -2.10 -11.30 -4.61
N SER A 61 -1.09 -11.25 -3.72
CA SER A 61 -0.70 -12.41 -2.90
C SER A 61 -1.61 -12.66 -1.69
N MET A 62 -2.29 -11.63 -1.20
CA MET A 62 -3.16 -11.73 -0.02
C MET A 62 -4.39 -10.84 -0.19
N LYS A 63 -5.48 -11.26 0.42
CA LYS A 63 -6.69 -10.43 0.51
C LYS A 63 -6.55 -9.42 1.65
N LEU A 64 -7.27 -8.31 1.55
CA LEU A 64 -7.27 -7.28 2.60
C LEU A 64 -7.61 -7.87 3.97
N GLU A 65 -8.62 -8.72 4.04
CA GLU A 65 -9.04 -9.32 5.32
C GLU A 65 -7.92 -10.10 5.99
N SER A 66 -7.08 -10.78 5.19
CA SER A 66 -5.94 -11.53 5.72
C SER A 66 -4.90 -10.62 6.34
N VAL A 67 -4.63 -9.48 5.70
CA VAL A 67 -3.70 -8.49 6.25
C VAL A 67 -4.25 -7.91 7.55
N GLN A 68 -5.54 -7.55 7.56
CA GLN A 68 -6.18 -6.98 8.74
C GLN A 68 -6.18 -7.96 9.92
N LYS A 69 -6.43 -9.26 9.66
CA LYS A 69 -6.38 -10.28 10.69
C LYS A 69 -4.99 -10.44 11.28
N ALA A 70 -3.96 -10.39 10.45
CA ALA A 70 -2.57 -10.49 10.91
C ALA A 70 -2.24 -9.37 11.90
N TYR A 71 -2.70 -8.15 11.62
CA TYR A 71 -2.48 -7.03 12.53
C TYR A 71 -3.35 -7.11 13.79
N ALA A 72 -4.56 -7.64 13.68
CA ALA A 72 -5.45 -7.80 14.81
C ALA A 72 -4.88 -8.75 15.88
N VAL A 73 -4.05 -9.72 15.48
CA VAL A 73 -3.39 -10.63 16.40
C VAL A 73 -2.34 -9.92 17.24
N LYS A 74 -1.65 -8.94 16.66
CA LYS A 74 -0.53 -8.22 17.33
C LYS A 74 -1.00 -7.03 18.16
N PHE A 75 -2.10 -6.42 17.79
CA PHE A 75 -2.57 -5.17 18.40
C PHE A 75 -4.01 -5.35 18.85
N ALA A 76 -4.43 -4.55 19.83
CA ALA A 76 -5.78 -4.61 20.37
C ALA A 76 -6.40 -3.22 20.41
N GLY A 77 -7.72 -3.17 20.46
CA GLY A 77 -8.48 -1.95 20.66
C GLY A 77 -8.27 -0.94 19.55
N ARG A 78 -8.04 0.31 19.96
CA ARG A 78 -7.94 1.44 19.06
C ARG A 78 -6.79 1.34 18.05
N ILE A 79 -5.67 0.77 18.48
CA ILE A 79 -4.50 0.60 17.60
C ILE A 79 -4.80 -0.42 16.51
N ALA A 80 -5.50 -1.52 16.87
CA ALA A 80 -5.91 -2.52 15.88
C ALA A 80 -6.86 -1.93 14.85
N GLU A 81 -7.83 -1.13 15.30
CA GLU A 81 -8.77 -0.46 14.41
C GLU A 81 -8.06 0.51 13.46
N ALA A 82 -7.12 1.29 13.98
CA ALA A 82 -6.36 2.24 13.17
C ALA A 82 -5.51 1.53 12.12
N ASN A 83 -4.86 0.43 12.51
CA ASN A 83 -4.05 -0.36 11.55
C ASN A 83 -4.94 -1.00 10.49
N ALA A 84 -6.13 -1.48 10.85
CA ALA A 84 -7.08 -2.03 9.88
C ALA A 84 -7.51 -0.96 8.86
N GLU A 85 -7.74 0.26 9.31
CA GLU A 85 -8.11 1.37 8.42
C GLU A 85 -6.95 1.78 7.51
N ILE A 86 -5.73 1.86 8.04
CA ILE A 86 -4.54 2.15 7.25
C ILE A 86 -4.36 1.08 6.16
N ALA A 87 -4.52 -0.19 6.52
CA ALA A 87 -4.43 -1.30 5.57
C ALA A 87 -5.49 -1.17 4.48
N ARG A 88 -6.72 -0.84 4.85
CA ARG A 88 -7.81 -0.66 3.89
C ARG A 88 -7.50 0.46 2.90
N LEU A 89 -7.06 1.62 3.40
CA LEU A 89 -6.74 2.77 2.56
C LEU A 89 -5.65 2.44 1.54
N ALA A 90 -4.57 1.80 2.01
CA ALA A 90 -3.45 1.46 1.13
C ALA A 90 -3.82 0.37 0.12
N TYR A 91 -4.55 -0.65 0.56
CA TYR A 91 -4.98 -1.73 -0.33
C TYR A 91 -5.88 -1.20 -1.44
N GLU A 92 -6.87 -0.38 -1.09
CA GLU A 92 -7.79 0.19 -2.07
C GLU A 92 -7.11 1.17 -3.01
N ALA A 93 -6.15 1.95 -2.50
CA ALA A 93 -5.38 2.87 -3.33
C ALA A 93 -4.58 2.12 -4.41
N VAL A 94 -3.97 1.01 -4.05
CA VAL A 94 -3.23 0.19 -5.02
C VAL A 94 -4.17 -0.48 -6.02
N LEU A 95 -5.30 -1.01 -5.56
CA LEU A 95 -6.29 -1.60 -6.46
C LEU A 95 -6.81 -0.57 -7.47
N SER A 96 -7.05 0.65 -7.01
CA SER A 96 -7.50 1.73 -7.89
C SER A 96 -6.48 2.03 -8.98
N GLN A 97 -5.19 2.04 -8.64
CA GLN A 97 -4.12 2.23 -9.61
C GLN A 97 -4.06 1.08 -10.62
N LYS A 98 -4.24 -0.16 -10.15
CA LYS A 98 -4.27 -1.34 -11.04
C LYS A 98 -5.42 -1.25 -12.03
N GLU A 99 -6.59 -0.84 -11.59
CA GLU A 99 -7.75 -0.67 -12.48
C GLU A 99 -7.48 0.36 -13.58
N LYS A 100 -6.89 1.49 -13.24
CA LYS A 100 -6.56 2.53 -14.23
C LYS A 100 -5.55 2.05 -15.26
N ILE A 101 -4.57 1.26 -14.82
CA ILE A 101 -3.51 0.74 -15.69
C ILE A 101 -4.07 -0.29 -16.67
N HIS A 102 -5.00 -1.12 -16.22
CA HIS A 102 -5.56 -2.22 -17.02
C HIS A 102 -6.92 -1.91 -17.65
N ALA A 103 -7.37 -0.68 -17.52
CA ALA A 103 -8.64 -0.24 -18.09
C ALA A 103 -8.60 -0.12 -19.63
#